data_e88025fef20f474930745666eb08b365
#
_entry.id   e88025fef20f474930745666eb08b365
#
_cell.length_a   1.000
_cell.length_b   1.000
_cell.length_c   1.000
_cell.angle_alpha   90.00
_cell.angle_beta   90.00
_cell.angle_gamma   90.00
#
_symmetry.space_group_name_H-M   'P 1'
#
loop_
_entity.id
_entity.type
_entity.pdbx_description
1 polymer ?
#
loop_
_entity_poly.entity_id
_entity_poly.type
_entity_poly.pdbx_seq_one_letter_code
_entity_poly.pdbx_strand_id
1 'polypeptide(L)'
;MNTDPTSLVDILFHIKLTVIKSECFNSNDSYSAITLDGANLKESRTSNIFVEQALITVTDLSKSKWMGLETIELLCRYCNIANADWSGARMMHTEFHNTRLTGCDFSSTKLRDVLFYRCKIDLSLFHNSQLTGCRFHGCDLRETDFQNASLKRVVFRDCDLRNSRYPGASLSEIDLRGS
;
A
#
# COMPACT_ATOMS: atom_id res chain seq x y z
N MET A 1 19.40 15.55 -16.38
CA MET A 1 18.93 14.17 -16.53
C MET A 1 18.60 13.67 -15.13
N ASN A 2 17.34 13.72 -14.74
CA ASN A 2 16.89 13.16 -13.46
C ASN A 2 16.75 11.65 -13.69
N THR A 3 17.71 10.89 -13.21
CA THR A 3 17.51 9.44 -13.07
C THR A 3 16.48 9.26 -11.98
N ASP A 4 15.26 8.95 -12.37
CA ASP A 4 14.25 8.42 -11.48
C ASP A 4 14.90 7.27 -10.67
N PRO A 5 14.74 7.21 -9.35
CA PRO A 5 15.28 6.08 -8.61
C PRO A 5 14.73 4.82 -9.26
N THR A 6 15.60 3.83 -9.48
CA THR A 6 15.30 2.54 -10.10
C THR A 6 13.93 2.06 -9.62
N SER A 7 12.98 1.88 -10.55
CA SER A 7 11.63 1.51 -10.15
C SER A 7 11.65 0.16 -9.45
N LEU A 8 10.73 -0.09 -8.53
CA LEU A 8 10.64 -1.38 -7.85
C LEU A 8 10.45 -2.52 -8.87
N VAL A 9 9.82 -2.23 -10.00
CA VAL A 9 9.69 -3.14 -11.13
C VAL A 9 11.06 -3.60 -11.63
N ASP A 10 12.00 -2.66 -11.80
CA ASP A 10 13.36 -2.98 -12.27
C ASP A 10 14.14 -3.80 -11.25
N ILE A 11 13.99 -3.47 -9.97
CA ILE A 11 14.63 -4.24 -8.88
C ILE A 11 14.15 -5.68 -8.89
N LEU A 12 12.83 -5.90 -8.88
CA LEU A 12 12.24 -7.23 -8.81
C LEU A 12 12.47 -8.05 -10.09
N PHE A 13 12.64 -7.39 -11.25
CA PHE A 13 12.94 -8.07 -12.50
C PHE A 13 14.29 -8.79 -12.51
N HIS A 14 15.25 -8.31 -11.72
CA HIS A 14 16.59 -8.90 -11.60
C HIS A 14 16.70 -9.97 -10.50
N ILE A 15 15.64 -10.17 -9.72
CA ILE A 15 15.61 -11.16 -8.63
C ILE A 15 14.90 -12.42 -9.12
N LYS A 16 15.44 -13.58 -8.82
CA LYS A 16 14.75 -14.84 -9.04
C LYS A 16 13.68 -15.06 -7.99
N LEU A 17 12.43 -14.73 -8.33
CA LEU A 17 11.30 -14.89 -7.43
C LEU A 17 10.82 -16.35 -7.38
N THR A 18 10.49 -16.82 -6.19
CA THR A 18 9.89 -18.13 -5.96
C THR A 18 8.37 -18.03 -6.00
N VAL A 19 7.73 -18.84 -6.84
CA VAL A 19 6.26 -18.91 -6.89
C VAL A 19 5.74 -19.60 -5.63
N ILE A 20 4.84 -18.93 -4.92
CA ILE A 20 4.18 -19.50 -3.75
C ILE A 20 2.67 -19.60 -3.98
N LYS A 21 2.01 -20.45 -3.19
CA LYS A 21 0.56 -20.60 -3.22
C LYS A 21 -0.08 -19.86 -2.06
N SER A 22 -1.37 -19.58 -2.18
CA SER A 22 -2.14 -18.88 -1.14
C SER A 22 -2.14 -19.57 0.21
N GLU A 23 -2.11 -20.89 0.22
CA GLU A 23 -2.10 -21.71 1.45
C GLU A 23 -0.80 -21.58 2.26
N CYS A 24 0.23 -20.98 1.67
CA CYS A 24 1.52 -20.80 2.34
C CYS A 24 1.57 -19.61 3.31
N PHE A 25 0.58 -18.70 3.28
CA PHE A 25 0.59 -17.52 4.16
C PHE A 25 0.12 -17.87 5.58
N ASN A 26 1.08 -18.06 6.49
CA ASN A 26 0.82 -18.34 7.90
C ASN A 26 1.26 -17.18 8.79
N SER A 27 0.66 -17.09 9.99
CA SER A 27 1.05 -16.10 10.99
C SER A 27 2.48 -16.33 11.49
N ASN A 28 3.19 -15.24 11.75
CA ASN A 28 4.59 -15.18 12.21
C ASN A 28 5.61 -15.70 11.18
N ASP A 29 5.23 -15.84 9.92
CA ASP A 29 6.14 -16.26 8.86
C ASP A 29 6.79 -15.05 8.16
N SER A 30 7.93 -15.33 7.54
CA SER A 30 8.65 -14.38 6.69
C SER A 30 8.79 -14.94 5.28
N TYR A 31 8.52 -14.07 4.31
CA TYR A 31 8.54 -14.41 2.89
C TYR A 31 9.50 -13.46 2.18
N SER A 32 10.49 -14.01 1.50
CA SER A 32 11.45 -13.22 0.73
C SER A 32 11.61 -13.75 -0.68
N ALA A 33 11.81 -12.85 -1.64
CA ALA A 33 11.98 -13.15 -3.06
C ALA A 33 10.84 -14.04 -3.62
N ILE A 34 9.59 -13.62 -3.39
CA ILE A 34 8.41 -14.40 -3.77
C ILE A 34 7.58 -13.75 -4.86
N THR A 35 6.84 -14.57 -5.59
CA THR A 35 5.74 -14.10 -6.43
C THR A 35 4.46 -14.89 -6.18
N LEU A 36 3.34 -14.15 -6.16
CA LEU A 36 1.99 -14.69 -6.02
C LEU A 36 1.13 -14.10 -7.14
N ASP A 37 0.58 -14.95 -7.99
CA ASP A 37 -0.23 -14.52 -9.12
C ASP A 37 -1.60 -15.22 -9.14
N GLY A 38 -2.67 -14.46 -9.37
CA GLY A 38 -4.03 -14.97 -9.50
C GLY A 38 -4.59 -15.67 -8.25
N ALA A 39 -4.03 -15.41 -7.08
CA ALA A 39 -4.42 -16.11 -5.86
C ALA A 39 -5.70 -15.53 -5.24
N ASN A 40 -6.35 -16.36 -4.43
CA ASN A 40 -7.48 -15.95 -3.60
C ASN A 40 -7.09 -15.99 -2.12
N LEU A 41 -6.86 -14.81 -1.54
CA LEU A 41 -6.59 -14.58 -0.12
C LEU A 41 -7.72 -13.77 0.54
N LYS A 42 -8.89 -13.75 -0.10
CA LYS A 42 -10.06 -13.06 0.42
C LYS A 42 -10.40 -13.55 1.83
N GLU A 43 -10.70 -12.59 2.71
CA GLU A 43 -11.04 -12.84 4.11
C GLU A 43 -9.97 -13.60 4.91
N SER A 44 -8.75 -13.75 4.37
CA SER A 44 -7.64 -14.39 5.08
C SER A 44 -7.28 -13.62 6.35
N ARG A 45 -6.86 -14.35 7.36
CA ARG A 45 -6.47 -13.78 8.67
C ARG A 45 -5.10 -14.27 9.03
N THR A 46 -4.17 -13.35 9.19
CA THR A 46 -2.80 -13.64 9.60
C THR A 46 -2.29 -12.55 10.53
N SER A 47 -1.20 -12.83 11.21
CA SER A 47 -0.55 -11.84 12.07
C SER A 47 0.96 -11.95 11.97
N ASN A 48 1.63 -10.78 12.13
CA ASN A 48 3.08 -10.68 12.16
C ASN A 48 3.76 -11.31 10.93
N ILE A 49 3.24 -11.02 9.74
CA ILE A 49 3.87 -11.45 8.49
C ILE A 49 4.90 -10.41 8.08
N PHE A 50 6.07 -10.87 7.71
CA PHE A 50 7.08 -10.06 7.04
C PHE A 50 7.22 -10.49 5.58
N VAL A 51 7.11 -9.54 4.67
CA VAL A 51 7.19 -9.78 3.21
C VAL A 51 8.25 -8.87 2.61
N GLU A 52 9.28 -9.44 2.04
CA GLU A 52 10.37 -8.71 1.41
C GLU A 52 10.59 -9.17 -0.04
N GLN A 53 10.85 -8.21 -0.95
CA GLN A 53 11.14 -8.48 -2.36
C GLN A 53 10.05 -9.35 -3.01
N ALA A 54 8.82 -8.86 -2.98
CA ALA A 54 7.69 -9.64 -3.45
C ALA A 54 6.95 -8.98 -4.62
N LEU A 55 6.46 -9.82 -5.52
CA LEU A 55 5.54 -9.44 -6.58
C LEU A 55 4.19 -10.15 -6.37
N ILE A 56 3.14 -9.37 -6.12
CA ILE A 56 1.77 -9.89 -6.00
C ILE A 56 0.94 -9.32 -7.15
N THR A 57 0.39 -10.19 -7.98
CA THR A 57 -0.39 -9.78 -9.15
C THR A 57 -1.76 -10.45 -9.18
N VAL A 58 -2.76 -9.73 -9.67
CA VAL A 58 -4.13 -10.24 -9.95
C VAL A 58 -4.75 -11.00 -8.77
N THR A 59 -4.33 -10.70 -7.55
CA THR A 59 -4.70 -11.44 -6.33
C THR A 59 -5.86 -10.76 -5.60
N ASP A 60 -6.81 -11.54 -5.13
CA ASP A 60 -7.90 -11.06 -4.26
C ASP A 60 -7.50 -11.18 -2.79
N LEU A 61 -7.28 -10.02 -2.17
CA LEU A 61 -6.97 -9.82 -0.75
C LEU A 61 -8.12 -9.08 -0.03
N SER A 62 -9.30 -9.01 -0.66
CA SER A 62 -10.40 -8.24 -0.10
C SER A 62 -10.84 -8.78 1.26
N LYS A 63 -11.14 -7.86 2.18
CA LYS A 63 -11.54 -8.16 3.56
C LYS A 63 -10.50 -8.97 4.34
N SER A 64 -9.26 -9.06 3.86
CA SER A 64 -8.19 -9.69 4.63
C SER A 64 -7.90 -8.91 5.91
N LYS A 65 -7.46 -9.60 6.95
CA LYS A 65 -7.02 -8.99 8.21
C LYS A 65 -5.60 -9.45 8.51
N TRP A 66 -4.63 -8.60 8.20
CA TRP A 66 -3.22 -8.91 8.34
C TRP A 66 -2.59 -8.01 9.39
N MET A 67 -2.79 -8.37 10.66
CA MET A 67 -2.28 -7.60 11.80
C MET A 67 -0.76 -7.67 11.89
N GLY A 68 -0.12 -6.52 12.08
CA GLY A 68 1.34 -6.45 12.18
C GLY A 68 2.06 -6.83 10.88
N LEU A 69 1.42 -6.57 9.72
CA LEU A 69 2.04 -6.74 8.41
C LEU A 69 3.24 -5.79 8.28
N GLU A 70 4.37 -6.33 7.90
CA GLU A 70 5.56 -5.55 7.53
C GLU A 70 5.96 -5.88 6.10
N THR A 71 6.21 -4.86 5.27
CA THR A 71 6.64 -5.07 3.88
C THR A 71 7.85 -4.20 3.54
N ILE A 72 8.78 -4.80 2.78
CA ILE A 72 9.90 -4.10 2.15
C ILE A 72 9.98 -4.53 0.69
N GLU A 73 10.06 -3.56 -0.23
CA GLU A 73 10.15 -3.84 -1.67
C GLU A 73 9.03 -4.75 -2.18
N LEU A 74 7.78 -4.46 -1.77
CA LEU A 74 6.59 -5.16 -2.25
C LEU A 74 5.97 -4.41 -3.44
N LEU A 75 5.73 -5.10 -4.55
CA LEU A 75 4.96 -4.61 -5.67
C LEU A 75 3.62 -5.35 -5.80
N CYS A 76 2.51 -4.63 -5.60
CA CYS A 76 1.15 -5.14 -5.83
C CYS A 76 0.58 -4.55 -7.14
N ARG A 77 0.16 -5.40 -8.07
CA ARG A 77 -0.41 -4.94 -9.34
C ARG A 77 -1.75 -5.62 -9.63
N TYR A 78 -2.74 -4.82 -10.01
CA TYR A 78 -4.08 -5.32 -10.39
C TYR A 78 -4.75 -6.16 -9.31
N CYS A 79 -4.45 -5.90 -8.04
CA CYS A 79 -5.01 -6.62 -6.90
C CYS A 79 -6.33 -6.01 -6.43
N ASN A 80 -7.13 -6.83 -5.78
CA ASN A 80 -8.30 -6.38 -5.04
C ASN A 80 -8.01 -6.49 -3.54
N ILE A 81 -7.84 -5.34 -2.85
CA ILE A 81 -7.55 -5.25 -1.42
C ILE A 81 -8.73 -4.58 -0.68
N ALA A 82 -9.87 -4.42 -1.35
CA ALA A 82 -10.98 -3.65 -0.80
C ALA A 82 -11.45 -4.17 0.58
N ASN A 83 -11.70 -3.22 1.49
CA ASN A 83 -12.12 -3.48 2.87
C ASN A 83 -11.13 -4.36 3.68
N ALA A 84 -9.87 -4.39 3.30
CA ALA A 84 -8.86 -5.05 4.12
C ALA A 84 -8.55 -4.24 5.37
N ASP A 85 -8.28 -4.92 6.46
CA ASP A 85 -7.80 -4.34 7.71
C ASP A 85 -6.29 -4.62 7.81
N TRP A 86 -5.49 -3.61 7.45
CA TRP A 86 -4.05 -3.60 7.55
C TRP A 86 -3.57 -2.54 8.54
N SER A 87 -4.41 -2.27 9.53
CA SER A 87 -4.09 -1.32 10.60
C SER A 87 -2.79 -1.68 11.32
N GLY A 88 -2.01 -0.66 11.65
CA GLY A 88 -0.70 -0.84 12.28
C GLY A 88 0.39 -1.39 11.38
N ALA A 89 0.13 -1.64 10.09
CA ALA A 89 1.15 -2.15 9.17
C ALA A 89 2.34 -1.18 9.03
N ARG A 90 3.49 -1.75 8.69
CA ARG A 90 4.71 -1.01 8.33
C ARG A 90 5.10 -1.35 6.91
N MET A 91 5.15 -0.35 6.05
CA MET A 91 5.48 -0.56 4.65
C MET A 91 6.61 0.38 4.24
N MET A 92 7.63 -0.17 3.60
CA MET A 92 8.76 0.58 3.08
C MET A 92 9.04 0.18 1.65
N HIS A 93 9.30 1.17 0.77
CA HIS A 93 9.56 0.95 -0.64
C HIS A 93 8.52 0.00 -1.28
N THR A 94 7.23 0.26 -0.99
CA THR A 94 6.12 -0.56 -1.47
C THR A 94 5.37 0.18 -2.57
N GLU A 95 4.96 -0.52 -3.61
CA GLU A 95 4.21 0.07 -4.71
C GLU A 95 2.88 -0.67 -4.94
N PHE A 96 1.81 0.11 -5.08
CA PHE A 96 0.50 -0.38 -5.50
C PHE A 96 0.17 0.22 -6.87
N HIS A 97 -0.03 -0.63 -7.87
CA HIS A 97 -0.36 -0.21 -9.23
C HIS A 97 -1.71 -0.75 -9.67
N ASN A 98 -2.61 0.13 -10.13
CA ASN A 98 -3.93 -0.25 -10.62
C ASN A 98 -4.69 -1.18 -9.67
N THR A 99 -4.54 -0.95 -8.38
CA THR A 99 -5.05 -1.80 -7.29
C THR A 99 -6.26 -1.15 -6.66
N ARG A 100 -7.25 -1.95 -6.31
CA ARG A 100 -8.41 -1.50 -5.55
C ARG A 100 -8.17 -1.63 -4.07
N LEU A 101 -8.22 -0.48 -3.38
CA LEU A 101 -8.00 -0.32 -1.95
C LEU A 101 -9.21 0.36 -1.27
N THR A 102 -10.37 0.39 -1.95
CA THR A 102 -11.59 1.03 -1.44
C THR A 102 -11.94 0.53 -0.03
N GLY A 103 -12.12 1.45 0.92
CA GLY A 103 -12.53 1.13 2.29
C GLY A 103 -11.47 0.39 3.13
N CYS A 104 -10.21 0.40 2.71
CA CYS A 104 -9.13 -0.19 3.51
C CYS A 104 -8.89 0.57 4.81
N ASP A 105 -8.58 -0.16 5.87
CA ASP A 105 -8.10 0.41 7.12
C ASP A 105 -6.57 0.40 7.17
N PHE A 106 -5.98 1.60 7.03
CA PHE A 106 -4.57 1.88 7.21
C PHE A 106 -4.31 2.70 8.48
N SER A 107 -5.18 2.62 9.47
CA SER A 107 -5.01 3.36 10.72
C SER A 107 -3.74 2.94 11.45
N SER A 108 -3.06 3.90 12.06
CA SER A 108 -1.80 3.69 12.80
C SER A 108 -0.65 3.07 12.00
N THR A 109 -0.74 3.10 10.67
CA THR A 109 0.31 2.57 9.78
C THR A 109 1.53 3.48 9.74
N LYS A 110 2.68 2.90 9.38
CA LYS A 110 3.90 3.63 9.05
C LYS A 110 4.27 3.34 7.61
N LEU A 111 4.06 4.32 6.74
CA LEU A 111 4.34 4.23 5.31
C LEU A 111 5.55 5.09 4.98
N ARG A 112 6.61 4.49 4.45
CA ARG A 112 7.80 5.19 4.00
C ARG A 112 8.09 4.89 2.55
N ASP A 113 8.18 5.94 1.73
CA ASP A 113 8.49 5.85 0.30
C ASP A 113 7.55 4.87 -0.44
N VAL A 114 6.25 4.97 -0.13
CA VAL A 114 5.19 4.14 -0.74
C VAL A 114 4.59 4.88 -1.92
N LEU A 115 4.42 4.16 -3.04
CA LEU A 115 3.76 4.66 -4.24
C LEU A 115 2.38 4.01 -4.43
N PHE A 116 1.37 4.86 -4.57
CA PHE A 116 0.05 4.48 -5.06
C PHE A 116 -0.12 5.06 -6.48
N TYR A 117 -0.15 4.20 -7.50
CA TYR A 117 -0.27 4.60 -8.89
C TYR A 117 -1.58 4.09 -9.50
N ARG A 118 -2.46 5.01 -9.90
CA ARG A 118 -3.78 4.72 -10.47
C ARG A 118 -4.61 3.76 -9.60
N CYS A 119 -4.59 3.97 -8.30
CA CYS A 119 -5.33 3.16 -7.33
C CYS A 119 -6.68 3.78 -6.98
N LYS A 120 -7.64 2.92 -6.59
CA LYS A 120 -8.87 3.34 -5.93
C LYS A 120 -8.72 3.19 -4.44
N ILE A 121 -8.64 4.31 -3.72
CA ILE A 121 -8.37 4.37 -2.27
C ILE A 121 -9.54 5.07 -1.55
N ASP A 122 -10.63 5.32 -2.27
CA ASP A 122 -11.81 5.96 -1.76
C ASP A 122 -12.33 5.29 -0.47
N LEU A 123 -12.91 6.07 0.43
CA LEU A 123 -13.46 5.61 1.71
C LEU A 123 -12.43 4.95 2.67
N SER A 124 -11.15 5.03 2.40
CA SER A 124 -10.10 4.42 3.23
C SER A 124 -9.74 5.27 4.44
N LEU A 125 -9.27 4.63 5.50
CA LEU A 125 -8.91 5.26 6.76
C LEU A 125 -7.38 5.29 6.91
N PHE A 126 -6.83 6.48 7.19
CA PHE A 126 -5.43 6.70 7.55
C PHE A 126 -5.32 7.37 8.92
N HIS A 127 -6.22 7.04 9.86
CA HIS A 127 -6.24 7.64 11.18
C HIS A 127 -4.93 7.39 11.93
N ASN A 128 -4.34 8.43 12.52
CA ASN A 128 -3.11 8.35 13.32
C ASN A 128 -1.92 7.73 12.54
N SER A 129 -1.97 7.69 11.22
CA SER A 129 -0.92 7.11 10.37
C SER A 129 0.25 8.07 10.19
N GLN A 130 1.40 7.53 9.82
CA GLN A 130 2.60 8.29 9.49
C GLN A 130 3.00 8.00 8.05
N LEU A 131 2.86 9.00 7.17
CA LEU A 131 3.23 8.92 5.76
C LEU A 131 4.47 9.80 5.53
N THR A 132 5.57 9.20 5.09
CA THR A 132 6.80 9.92 4.79
C THR A 132 7.30 9.58 3.39
N GLY A 133 7.45 10.58 2.53
CA GLY A 133 7.89 10.40 1.15
C GLY A 133 6.91 9.64 0.26
N CYS A 134 5.65 9.52 0.69
CA CYS A 134 4.64 8.78 -0.06
C CYS A 134 4.15 9.57 -1.29
N ARG A 135 3.80 8.86 -2.34
CA ARG A 135 3.31 9.43 -3.59
C ARG A 135 1.98 8.78 -3.99
N PHE A 136 1.00 9.61 -4.23
CA PHE A 136 -0.29 9.24 -4.83
C PHE A 136 -0.35 9.85 -6.22
N HIS A 137 -0.49 9.06 -7.26
CA HIS A 137 -0.52 9.53 -8.63
C HIS A 137 -1.71 8.94 -9.39
N GLY A 138 -2.60 9.80 -9.86
CA GLY A 138 -3.81 9.41 -10.58
C GLY A 138 -4.78 8.57 -9.75
N CYS A 139 -4.83 8.81 -8.43
CA CYS A 139 -5.63 8.02 -7.50
C CYS A 139 -7.00 8.64 -7.22
N ASP A 140 -7.97 7.79 -6.96
CA ASP A 140 -9.24 8.17 -6.37
C ASP A 140 -9.13 8.09 -4.85
N LEU A 141 -9.12 9.26 -4.18
CA LEU A 141 -8.99 9.41 -2.72
C LEU A 141 -10.25 10.06 -2.11
N ARG A 142 -11.37 10.02 -2.82
CA ARG A 142 -12.61 10.61 -2.33
C ARG A 142 -13.03 10.00 -1.01
N GLU A 143 -13.49 10.87 -0.10
CA GLU A 143 -13.97 10.46 1.22
C GLU A 143 -12.92 9.70 2.06
N THR A 144 -11.64 9.78 1.72
CA THR A 144 -10.55 9.24 2.52
C THR A 144 -10.37 10.07 3.79
N ASP A 145 -10.10 9.44 4.91
CA ASP A 145 -9.95 10.13 6.20
C ASP A 145 -8.52 10.04 6.74
N PHE A 146 -7.85 11.18 6.80
CA PHE A 146 -6.50 11.36 7.35
C PHE A 146 -6.52 11.95 8.77
N GLN A 147 -7.55 11.69 9.57
CA GLN A 147 -7.65 12.21 10.94
C GLN A 147 -6.38 11.91 11.74
N ASN A 148 -5.78 12.97 12.34
CA ASN A 148 -4.55 12.91 13.14
C ASN A 148 -3.35 12.28 12.43
N ALA A 149 -3.37 12.14 11.11
CA ALA A 149 -2.25 11.61 10.35
C ALA A 149 -1.09 12.62 10.29
N SER A 150 0.12 12.09 10.22
CA SER A 150 1.32 12.89 9.93
C SER A 150 1.76 12.63 8.50
N LEU A 151 1.62 13.64 7.64
CA LEU A 151 2.03 13.61 6.23
C LEU A 151 3.28 14.49 6.05
N LYS A 152 4.40 13.86 5.72
CA LYS A 152 5.67 14.56 5.46
C LYS A 152 6.23 14.20 4.10
N ARG A 153 6.51 15.19 3.27
CA ARG A 153 6.98 15.02 1.88
C ARG A 153 6.05 14.11 1.08
N VAL A 154 4.74 14.34 1.20
CA VAL A 154 3.73 13.57 0.47
C VAL A 154 3.32 14.33 -0.78
N VAL A 155 3.26 13.60 -1.90
CA VAL A 155 2.83 14.14 -3.20
C VAL A 155 1.49 13.54 -3.59
N PHE A 156 0.53 14.41 -3.86
CA PHE A 156 -0.72 14.05 -4.53
C PHE A 156 -0.68 14.67 -5.93
N ARG A 157 -0.61 13.85 -6.97
CA ARG A 157 -0.59 14.30 -8.35
C ARG A 157 -1.73 13.71 -9.14
N ASP A 158 -2.52 14.56 -9.79
CA ASP A 158 -3.66 14.15 -10.62
C ASP A 158 -4.64 13.24 -9.85
N CYS A 159 -4.88 13.55 -8.57
CA CYS A 159 -5.74 12.79 -7.67
C CYS A 159 -7.11 13.43 -7.49
N ASP A 160 -8.13 12.62 -7.28
CA ASP A 160 -9.44 13.09 -6.84
C ASP A 160 -9.51 13.07 -5.30
N LEU A 161 -9.42 14.26 -4.69
CA LEU A 161 -9.42 14.46 -3.23
C LEU A 161 -10.77 14.96 -2.69
N ARG A 162 -11.84 14.93 -3.49
CA ARG A 162 -13.15 15.46 -3.07
C ARG A 162 -13.65 14.76 -1.81
N ASN A 163 -14.08 15.56 -0.83
CA ASN A 163 -14.56 15.12 0.46
C ASN A 163 -13.53 14.34 1.31
N SER A 164 -12.25 14.32 0.93
CA SER A 164 -11.22 13.80 1.82
C SER A 164 -11.07 14.71 3.05
N ARG A 165 -10.75 14.15 4.20
CA ARG A 165 -10.75 14.87 5.49
C ARG A 165 -9.39 14.76 6.18
N TYR A 166 -8.98 15.87 6.81
CA TYR A 166 -7.68 15.99 7.48
C TYR A 166 -7.77 16.58 8.89
N PRO A 167 -8.79 16.27 9.73
CA PRO A 167 -8.90 16.86 11.06
C PRO A 167 -7.72 16.47 11.93
N GLY A 168 -7.03 17.46 12.50
CA GLY A 168 -5.85 17.24 13.34
C GLY A 168 -4.61 16.71 12.62
N ALA A 169 -4.63 16.60 11.29
CA ALA A 169 -3.47 16.13 10.55
C ALA A 169 -2.33 17.15 10.56
N SER A 170 -1.09 16.67 10.65
CA SER A 170 0.12 17.46 10.47
C SER A 170 0.62 17.34 9.03
N LEU A 171 0.71 18.46 8.33
CA LEU A 171 1.10 18.53 6.92
C LEU A 171 2.43 19.26 6.78
N SER A 172 3.43 18.64 6.21
CA SER A 172 4.75 19.23 5.96
C SER A 172 5.27 18.82 4.59
N GLU A 173 5.68 19.81 3.80
CA GLU A 173 6.24 19.60 2.46
C GLU A 173 5.27 18.80 1.55
N ILE A 174 4.01 19.25 1.46
CA ILE A 174 2.97 18.61 0.66
C ILE A 174 2.94 19.22 -0.75
N ASP A 175 2.80 18.37 -1.77
CA ASP A 175 2.58 18.74 -3.16
C ASP A 175 1.21 18.25 -3.62
N LEU A 176 0.34 19.20 -4.07
CA LEU A 176 -1.05 18.93 -4.49
C LEU A 176 -1.28 19.24 -5.98
N ARG A 177 -0.23 19.25 -6.80
CA ARG A 177 -0.38 19.66 -8.20
C ARG A 177 -1.29 18.72 -8.99
N GLY A 178 -2.30 19.31 -9.67
CA GLY A 178 -3.25 18.56 -10.49
C GLY A 178 -4.33 17.81 -9.70
N SER A 179 -4.50 18.12 -8.41
CA SER A 179 -5.46 17.43 -7.55
C SER A 179 -6.54 18.36 -7.05
#